data_1f80981f178cca98c8b2ef9b044d272a
#
_entry.id   1f80981f178cca98c8b2ef9b044d272a
#
_cell.length_a   1.000
_cell.length_b   1.000
_cell.length_c   1.000
_cell.angle_alpha   90.00
_cell.angle_beta   90.00
_cell.angle_gamma   90.00
#
_symmetry.space_group_name_H-M   'P 1'
#
loop_
_entity.id
_entity.type
_entity.pdbx_description
1 polymer ?
#
loop_
_entity_poly.entity_id
_entity_poly.type
_entity_poly.pdbx_seq_one_letter_code
_entity_poly.pdbx_strand_id
1 'polypeptide(L)'
;YHLRIRPGLKTLWKFTGPVRGLWSGDLAGRRRMLAAADGKVWQLTDGGKKEALASLTDSAVTFLPFSNKLYILNGHEYLVWDGTGTAKTVEGYIPLVVTAASPTGGGTKLENINRLTAKRRVRFSADGTALEFHLPEQQLASIDRVEQNGAAVASGQYTVDAAKGTVTFLKAPAKGVNNVEVWYTAKASLRTQVTAMRLAETYNGSTDTRVFLYGDGTNKAIYSGITEDGQPSAEYFPDLYEIAVDSGNTPVTGMMKQFSYLMIFKPDGAFSTQYSATTLEDGTVTVGFYVSPINREIGNEAPGQVRSVYNEPRTMYA
;
A
#
# COMPACT_ATOMS: atom_id res chain seq x y z
N TYR A 1 -32.09 29.14 -31.17
CA TYR A 1 -31.96 27.89 -30.40
C TYR A 1 -31.98 26.72 -31.39
N HIS A 2 -30.87 25.94 -31.48
CA HIS A 2 -30.86 24.73 -32.28
C HIS A 2 -31.06 23.52 -31.33
N LEU A 3 -32.24 22.88 -31.45
CA LEU A 3 -32.48 21.59 -30.83
C LEU A 3 -31.69 20.53 -31.61
N ARG A 4 -30.66 19.93 -30.98
CA ARG A 4 -29.97 18.76 -31.53
C ARG A 4 -30.58 17.51 -30.90
N ILE A 5 -30.97 16.55 -31.72
CA ILE A 5 -31.35 15.21 -31.26
C ILE A 5 -30.08 14.56 -30.66
N ARG A 6 -30.19 14.10 -29.44
CA ARG A 6 -29.12 13.36 -28.79
C ARG A 6 -28.82 12.09 -29.58
N PRO A 7 -27.55 11.80 -29.93
CA PRO A 7 -27.21 10.54 -30.59
C PRO A 7 -27.72 9.35 -29.77
N GLY A 8 -28.20 8.32 -30.43
CA GLY A 8 -28.59 7.08 -29.78
C GLY A 8 -27.46 6.43 -29.00
N LEU A 9 -27.80 5.63 -28.01
CA LEU A 9 -26.80 4.84 -27.24
C LEU A 9 -26.52 3.53 -27.98
N LYS A 10 -25.25 3.15 -28.08
CA LYS A 10 -24.81 1.86 -28.60
C LYS A 10 -24.22 1.05 -27.46
N THR A 11 -24.69 -0.18 -27.24
CA THR A 11 -24.09 -1.10 -26.32
C THR A 11 -22.74 -1.59 -26.88
N LEU A 12 -21.66 -1.39 -26.15
CA LEU A 12 -20.32 -1.85 -26.52
C LEU A 12 -19.97 -3.20 -25.86
N TRP A 13 -20.27 -3.34 -24.57
CA TRP A 13 -20.05 -4.58 -23.81
C TRP A 13 -21.27 -4.92 -22.96
N LYS A 14 -21.49 -6.20 -22.72
CA LYS A 14 -22.54 -6.70 -21.83
C LYS A 14 -21.94 -7.56 -20.73
N PHE A 15 -22.46 -7.40 -19.52
CA PHE A 15 -22.15 -8.20 -18.33
C PHE A 15 -23.45 -8.81 -17.80
N THR A 16 -23.35 -9.92 -17.06
CA THR A 16 -24.51 -10.60 -16.48
C THR A 16 -25.02 -9.86 -15.26
N GLY A 17 -24.10 -9.38 -14.45
CA GLY A 17 -24.39 -8.63 -13.23
C GLY A 17 -24.05 -7.14 -13.35
N PRO A 18 -24.15 -6.43 -12.23
CA PRO A 18 -23.84 -5.00 -12.17
C PRO A 18 -22.35 -4.74 -12.39
N VAL A 19 -22.04 -3.62 -13.05
CA VAL A 19 -20.67 -3.13 -13.14
C VAL A 19 -20.29 -2.49 -11.81
N ARG A 20 -19.27 -3.02 -11.16
CA ARG A 20 -18.79 -2.64 -9.82
C ARG A 20 -17.69 -1.58 -9.84
N GLY A 21 -17.08 -1.35 -10.98
CA GLY A 21 -16.05 -0.34 -11.18
C GLY A 21 -15.66 -0.24 -12.64
N LEU A 22 -15.25 0.95 -13.05
CA LEU A 22 -14.73 1.25 -14.39
C LEU A 22 -13.45 2.07 -14.27
N TRP A 23 -12.49 1.77 -15.12
CA TRP A 23 -11.27 2.55 -15.24
C TRP A 23 -10.84 2.68 -16.69
N SER A 24 -10.31 3.84 -17.04
CA SER A 24 -9.66 4.08 -18.32
C SER A 24 -8.47 4.99 -18.13
N GLY A 25 -7.31 4.58 -18.59
CA GLY A 25 -6.08 5.33 -18.46
C GLY A 25 -4.95 4.73 -19.28
N ASP A 26 -3.80 5.38 -19.23
CA ASP A 26 -2.59 4.89 -19.88
C ASP A 26 -1.80 4.03 -18.89
N LEU A 27 -1.40 2.84 -19.32
CA LEU A 27 -0.58 1.90 -18.54
C LEU A 27 0.36 1.16 -19.47
N ALA A 28 1.63 1.10 -19.12
CA ALA A 28 2.70 0.51 -19.96
C ALA A 28 2.69 1.08 -21.38
N GLY A 29 2.51 2.40 -21.52
CA GLY A 29 2.53 3.11 -22.81
C GLY A 29 1.33 2.83 -23.71
N ARG A 30 0.21 2.26 -23.18
CA ARG A 30 -0.99 1.96 -23.95
C ARG A 30 -2.24 2.41 -23.20
N ARG A 31 -3.21 2.93 -23.95
CA ARG A 31 -4.54 3.21 -23.42
C ARG A 31 -5.24 1.90 -23.07
N ARG A 32 -5.73 1.80 -21.86
CA ARG A 32 -6.44 0.64 -21.33
C ARG A 32 -7.83 1.05 -20.86
N MET A 33 -8.77 0.11 -20.93
CA MET A 33 -10.09 0.24 -20.35
C MET A 33 -10.42 -1.05 -19.60
N LEU A 34 -10.82 -0.91 -18.33
CA LEU A 34 -11.15 -2.03 -17.46
C LEU A 34 -12.56 -1.88 -16.91
N ALA A 35 -13.21 -3.01 -16.67
CA ALA A 35 -14.46 -3.10 -15.93
C ALA A 35 -14.36 -4.20 -14.89
N ALA A 36 -14.87 -3.95 -13.69
CA ALA A 36 -15.14 -4.98 -12.70
C ALA A 36 -16.62 -5.36 -12.77
N ALA A 37 -16.90 -6.61 -13.08
CA ALA A 37 -18.24 -7.17 -13.17
C ALA A 37 -18.18 -8.69 -13.12
N ASP A 38 -19.28 -9.33 -12.72
CA ASP A 38 -19.42 -10.79 -12.69
C ASP A 38 -18.32 -11.50 -11.86
N GLY A 39 -17.87 -10.88 -10.74
CA GLY A 39 -16.79 -11.40 -9.90
C GLY A 39 -15.42 -11.42 -10.56
N LYS A 40 -15.18 -10.57 -11.57
CA LYS A 40 -13.92 -10.49 -12.32
C LYS A 40 -13.55 -9.05 -12.68
N VAL A 41 -12.26 -8.85 -12.91
CA VAL A 41 -11.75 -7.68 -13.65
C VAL A 41 -11.57 -8.07 -15.11
N TRP A 42 -12.15 -7.28 -15.98
CA TRP A 42 -12.11 -7.46 -17.41
C TRP A 42 -11.32 -6.34 -18.10
N GLN A 43 -10.37 -6.68 -18.94
CA GLN A 43 -9.85 -5.74 -19.92
C GLN A 43 -10.82 -5.68 -21.09
N LEU A 44 -11.21 -4.47 -21.44
CA LEU A 44 -12.15 -4.19 -22.54
C LEU A 44 -11.35 -3.75 -23.77
N THR A 45 -11.61 -4.38 -24.89
CA THR A 45 -10.97 -4.05 -26.17
C THR A 45 -12.01 -3.75 -27.24
N ASP A 46 -11.57 -3.14 -28.33
CA ASP A 46 -12.44 -2.78 -29.44
C ASP A 46 -13.23 -3.99 -30.01
N GLY A 47 -14.36 -3.71 -30.60
CA GLY A 47 -15.22 -4.74 -31.15
C GLY A 47 -16.01 -5.55 -30.13
N GLY A 48 -16.14 -5.06 -28.89
CA GLY A 48 -16.93 -5.69 -27.82
C GLY A 48 -16.24 -6.89 -27.15
N LYS A 49 -14.96 -7.11 -27.41
CA LYS A 49 -14.19 -8.19 -26.79
C LYS A 49 -13.84 -7.83 -25.34
N LYS A 50 -13.75 -8.83 -24.49
CA LYS A 50 -13.31 -8.71 -23.09
C LYS A 50 -12.43 -9.89 -22.70
N GLU A 51 -11.38 -9.60 -21.95
CA GLU A 51 -10.44 -10.59 -21.43
C GLU A 51 -10.39 -10.50 -19.90
N ALA A 52 -10.48 -11.64 -19.21
CA ALA A 52 -10.44 -11.69 -17.76
C ALA A 52 -8.99 -11.52 -17.27
N LEU A 53 -8.75 -10.51 -16.43
CA LEU A 53 -7.45 -10.24 -15.82
C LEU A 53 -7.30 -10.86 -14.44
N ALA A 54 -8.39 -10.94 -13.68
CA ALA A 54 -8.40 -11.54 -12.35
C ALA A 54 -9.83 -11.94 -11.95
N SER A 55 -9.96 -12.88 -11.03
CA SER A 55 -11.17 -13.10 -10.25
C SER A 55 -11.10 -12.32 -8.95
N LEU A 56 -12.25 -11.83 -8.45
CA LEU A 56 -12.36 -11.14 -7.17
C LEU A 56 -13.76 -11.29 -6.59
N THR A 57 -13.91 -10.98 -5.33
CA THR A 57 -15.20 -10.93 -4.66
C THR A 57 -16.08 -9.87 -5.31
N ASP A 58 -17.38 -10.18 -5.55
CA ASP A 58 -18.31 -9.26 -6.19
C ASP A 58 -18.72 -8.13 -5.24
N SER A 59 -17.95 -7.08 -5.24
CA SER A 59 -18.16 -5.85 -4.46
C SER A 59 -17.71 -4.63 -5.27
N ALA A 60 -17.97 -3.42 -4.80
CA ALA A 60 -17.48 -2.19 -5.42
C ALA A 60 -15.95 -2.20 -5.53
N VAL A 61 -15.43 -1.84 -6.70
CA VAL A 61 -13.99 -1.90 -7.02
C VAL A 61 -13.45 -0.51 -7.26
N THR A 62 -12.34 -0.21 -6.59
CA THR A 62 -11.53 0.98 -6.82
C THR A 62 -10.28 0.60 -7.62
N PHE A 63 -9.99 1.39 -8.65
CA PHE A 63 -8.78 1.29 -9.46
C PHE A 63 -7.88 2.46 -9.14
N LEU A 64 -6.64 2.19 -8.73
CA LEU A 64 -5.65 3.18 -8.34
C LEU A 64 -4.41 3.07 -9.24
N PRO A 65 -4.21 3.99 -10.20
CA PRO A 65 -2.94 4.07 -10.90
C PRO A 65 -1.87 4.68 -9.98
N PHE A 66 -0.74 3.99 -9.84
CA PHE A 66 0.39 4.49 -9.05
C PHE A 66 1.70 3.86 -9.54
N SER A 67 2.75 4.66 -9.72
CA SER A 67 4.10 4.23 -10.15
C SER A 67 4.08 3.28 -11.35
N ASN A 68 3.37 3.65 -12.42
CA ASN A 68 3.20 2.88 -13.66
C ASN A 68 2.63 1.46 -13.46
N LYS A 69 1.90 1.25 -12.37
CA LYS A 69 1.10 0.06 -12.08
C LYS A 69 -0.33 0.45 -11.78
N LEU A 70 -1.25 -0.48 -11.93
CA LEU A 70 -2.64 -0.32 -11.54
C LEU A 70 -2.94 -1.23 -10.35
N TYR A 71 -3.30 -0.64 -9.23
CA TYR A 71 -3.75 -1.35 -8.04
C TYR A 71 -5.27 -1.45 -8.05
N ILE A 72 -5.79 -2.58 -7.58
CA ILE A 72 -7.22 -2.91 -7.61
C ILE A 72 -7.61 -3.37 -6.21
N LEU A 73 -8.60 -2.71 -5.63
CA LEU A 73 -9.06 -3.02 -4.27
C LEU A 73 -10.59 -2.97 -4.19
N ASN A 74 -11.17 -3.78 -3.29
CA ASN A 74 -12.63 -3.93 -3.18
C ASN A 74 -13.10 -4.25 -1.76
N GLY A 75 -12.20 -4.18 -0.75
CA GLY A 75 -12.47 -4.54 0.63
C GLY A 75 -12.25 -6.03 0.96
N HIS A 76 -11.75 -6.81 0.00
CA HIS A 76 -11.43 -8.22 0.15
C HIS A 76 -10.07 -8.57 -0.42
N GLU A 77 -9.77 -8.04 -1.60
CA GLU A 77 -8.53 -8.27 -2.32
C GLU A 77 -7.77 -6.95 -2.53
N TYR A 78 -6.44 -7.07 -2.63
CA TYR A 78 -5.55 -6.02 -3.07
C TYR A 78 -4.63 -6.59 -4.15
N LEU A 79 -4.92 -6.25 -5.40
CA LEU A 79 -4.23 -6.76 -6.58
C LEU A 79 -3.41 -5.68 -7.26
N VAL A 80 -2.44 -6.09 -8.05
CA VAL A 80 -1.61 -5.22 -8.90
C VAL A 80 -1.53 -5.77 -10.32
N TRP A 81 -1.57 -4.86 -11.28
CA TRP A 81 -1.37 -5.13 -12.70
C TRP A 81 -0.42 -4.13 -13.33
N ASP A 82 0.58 -4.62 -14.04
CA ASP A 82 1.59 -3.82 -14.73
C ASP A 82 1.25 -3.55 -16.22
N GLY A 83 0.09 -3.98 -16.68
CA GLY A 83 -0.33 -3.87 -18.09
C GLY A 83 -0.01 -5.10 -18.93
N THR A 84 0.57 -6.16 -18.34
CA THR A 84 0.91 -7.42 -19.00
C THR A 84 0.31 -8.61 -18.26
N GLY A 85 -0.08 -9.67 -19.00
CA GLY A 85 -0.65 -10.88 -18.42
C GLY A 85 -1.85 -10.60 -17.49
N THR A 86 -1.98 -11.38 -16.43
CA THR A 86 -3.04 -11.26 -15.43
C THR A 86 -2.64 -10.39 -14.24
N ALA A 87 -3.62 -9.75 -13.60
CA ALA A 87 -3.39 -9.07 -12.32
C ALA A 87 -3.09 -10.11 -11.22
N LYS A 88 -2.19 -9.73 -10.30
CA LYS A 88 -1.69 -10.61 -9.23
C LYS A 88 -1.99 -10.01 -7.88
N THR A 89 -2.08 -10.84 -6.86
CA THR A 89 -2.11 -10.39 -5.47
C THR A 89 -0.83 -9.61 -5.17
N VAL A 90 -0.96 -8.44 -4.53
CA VAL A 90 0.21 -7.68 -4.07
C VAL A 90 0.91 -8.47 -2.98
N GLU A 91 2.15 -8.86 -3.19
CA GLU A 91 2.96 -9.62 -2.22
C GLU A 91 3.36 -8.75 -1.02
N GLY A 92 3.71 -7.51 -1.28
CA GLY A 92 4.20 -6.53 -0.32
C GLY A 92 5.73 -6.44 -0.32
N TYR A 93 6.23 -5.23 -0.08
CA TYR A 93 7.65 -4.95 0.13
C TYR A 93 8.12 -5.61 1.42
N ILE A 94 9.32 -6.20 1.42
CA ILE A 94 9.92 -6.84 2.60
C ILE A 94 10.84 -5.83 3.29
N PRO A 95 10.45 -5.26 4.45
CA PRO A 95 11.21 -4.19 5.09
C PRO A 95 12.49 -4.69 5.76
N LEU A 96 13.52 -3.85 5.75
CA LEU A 96 14.71 -4.00 6.58
C LEU A 96 14.44 -3.37 7.95
N VAL A 97 14.00 -4.19 8.90
CA VAL A 97 13.52 -3.68 10.21
C VAL A 97 14.65 -3.25 11.14
N VAL A 98 15.81 -3.90 11.07
CA VAL A 98 16.98 -3.59 11.89
C VAL A 98 18.25 -3.67 11.06
N THR A 99 19.14 -2.71 11.27
CA THR A 99 20.49 -2.67 10.69
C THR A 99 21.55 -2.56 11.79
N ALA A 100 22.78 -2.91 11.46
CA ALA A 100 23.92 -2.87 12.37
C ALA A 100 23.70 -3.65 13.71
N ALA A 101 22.87 -4.70 13.67
CA ALA A 101 22.71 -5.58 14.82
C ALA A 101 24.03 -6.32 15.12
N SER A 102 24.35 -6.53 16.40
CA SER A 102 25.40 -7.46 16.79
C SER A 102 24.88 -8.91 16.70
N PRO A 103 25.75 -9.92 16.71
CA PRO A 103 25.30 -11.32 16.77
C PRO A 103 24.34 -11.61 17.93
N THR A 104 24.51 -10.95 19.08
CA THR A 104 23.64 -11.08 20.26
C THR A 104 22.36 -10.27 20.19
N GLY A 105 22.08 -9.60 19.06
CA GLY A 105 20.90 -8.76 18.85
C GLY A 105 21.18 -7.25 18.98
N GLY A 106 20.13 -6.46 19.21
CA GLY A 106 20.20 -4.99 19.22
C GLY A 106 20.24 -4.41 17.81
N GLY A 107 21.02 -3.34 17.60
CA GLY A 107 21.13 -2.63 16.33
C GLY A 107 20.23 -1.39 16.27
N THR A 108 20.19 -0.76 15.08
CA THR A 108 19.40 0.42 14.80
C THR A 108 18.10 0.04 14.08
N LYS A 109 16.98 0.41 14.65
CA LYS A 109 15.67 0.25 13.97
C LYS A 109 15.65 1.15 12.73
N LEU A 110 15.29 0.59 11.57
CA LEU A 110 15.29 1.32 10.31
C LEU A 110 13.88 1.47 9.74
N GLU A 111 13.27 0.38 9.28
CA GLU A 111 11.94 0.39 8.69
C GLU A 111 10.91 -0.25 9.63
N ASN A 112 9.67 0.21 9.53
CA ASN A 112 8.55 -0.41 10.22
C ASN A 112 8.10 -1.67 9.47
N ILE A 113 7.43 -2.57 10.16
CA ILE A 113 6.88 -3.77 9.54
C ILE A 113 5.80 -3.40 8.52
N ASN A 114 5.74 -4.18 7.44
CA ASN A 114 4.74 -3.97 6.40
C ASN A 114 3.46 -4.77 6.69
N ARG A 115 2.30 -4.11 6.67
CA ARG A 115 1.00 -4.78 6.86
C ARG A 115 0.71 -5.84 5.79
N LEU A 116 1.22 -5.68 4.57
CA LEU A 116 0.97 -6.60 3.45
C LEU A 116 1.70 -7.93 3.56
N THR A 117 2.80 -8.01 4.32
CA THR A 117 3.60 -9.22 4.45
C THR A 117 4.08 -9.43 5.88
N ALA A 118 4.20 -10.69 6.27
CA ALA A 118 4.86 -11.07 7.52
C ALA A 118 6.37 -11.21 7.36
N LYS A 119 6.91 -11.06 6.14
CA LYS A 119 8.34 -11.17 5.86
C LYS A 119 9.09 -9.92 6.27
N ARG A 120 10.32 -10.10 6.77
CA ARG A 120 11.21 -9.05 7.28
C ARG A 120 12.66 -9.39 7.02
N ARG A 121 13.50 -8.37 7.08
CA ARG A 121 14.96 -8.50 6.96
C ARG A 121 15.66 -7.85 8.14
N VAL A 122 16.78 -8.43 8.51
CA VAL A 122 17.71 -7.87 9.53
C VAL A 122 19.12 -7.97 9.01
N ARG A 123 19.92 -6.91 9.17
CA ARG A 123 21.35 -6.89 8.88
C ARG A 123 22.16 -6.90 10.18
N PHE A 124 23.12 -7.81 10.25
CA PHE A 124 24.05 -7.96 11.33
C PHE A 124 25.46 -7.55 10.91
N SER A 125 26.18 -6.99 11.85
CA SER A 125 27.62 -6.77 11.76
C SER A 125 28.35 -7.91 12.47
N ALA A 126 28.90 -8.85 11.72
CA ALA A 126 29.63 -9.98 12.30
C ALA A 126 30.93 -9.54 12.97
N ASP A 127 31.24 -10.12 14.12
CA ASP A 127 32.47 -9.86 14.88
C ASP A 127 33.67 -10.72 14.50
N GLY A 128 33.44 -11.75 13.66
CA GLY A 128 34.45 -12.71 13.22
C GLY A 128 34.59 -13.94 14.09
N THR A 129 33.85 -14.04 15.22
CA THR A 129 33.98 -15.11 16.22
C THR A 129 32.65 -15.78 16.55
N ALA A 130 31.56 -15.03 16.56
CA ALA A 130 30.22 -15.54 16.88
C ALA A 130 29.70 -16.49 15.82
N LEU A 131 29.15 -17.60 16.25
CA LEU A 131 28.46 -18.58 15.41
C LEU A 131 26.95 -18.34 15.40
N GLU A 132 26.38 -17.86 16.52
CA GLU A 132 24.94 -17.71 16.71
C GLU A 132 24.54 -16.23 16.57
N PHE A 133 23.45 -15.99 15.82
CA PHE A 133 22.89 -14.67 15.54
C PHE A 133 21.43 -14.65 15.98
N HIS A 134 21.06 -13.68 16.81
CA HIS A 134 19.75 -13.54 17.42
C HIS A 134 18.90 -12.50 16.68
N LEU A 135 17.79 -12.94 16.10
CA LEU A 135 16.81 -12.07 15.47
C LEU A 135 16.04 -11.24 16.52
N PRO A 136 15.50 -10.08 16.15
CA PRO A 136 14.75 -9.23 17.09
C PRO A 136 13.42 -9.84 17.53
N GLU A 137 12.99 -10.93 16.89
CA GLU A 137 11.73 -11.60 17.16
C GLU A 137 11.97 -13.11 17.35
N GLN A 138 11.07 -13.69 18.14
CA GLN A 138 11.01 -15.12 18.42
C GLN A 138 9.68 -15.72 17.95
N GLN A 139 9.53 -17.04 18.04
CA GLN A 139 8.31 -17.76 17.64
C GLN A 139 7.94 -17.46 16.17
N LEU A 140 8.94 -17.46 15.30
CA LEU A 140 8.78 -17.19 13.88
C LEU A 140 8.02 -18.31 13.16
N ALA A 141 7.44 -18.01 12.01
CA ALA A 141 6.92 -19.03 11.10
C ALA A 141 8.06 -19.74 10.37
N SER A 142 9.06 -18.97 9.91
CA SER A 142 10.25 -19.50 9.24
C SER A 142 11.41 -18.49 9.27
N ILE A 143 12.61 -19.01 9.06
CA ILE A 143 13.79 -18.25 8.64
C ILE A 143 14.03 -18.67 7.19
N ASP A 144 13.87 -17.71 6.25
CA ASP A 144 13.67 -18.03 4.85
C ASP A 144 14.99 -18.06 4.06
N ARG A 145 15.93 -17.17 4.40
CA ARG A 145 17.19 -16.99 3.69
C ARG A 145 18.24 -16.35 4.58
N VAL A 146 19.48 -16.75 4.41
CA VAL A 146 20.65 -16.14 5.03
C VAL A 146 21.62 -15.75 3.93
N GLU A 147 22.13 -14.53 4.01
CA GLU A 147 23.13 -13.99 3.09
C GLU A 147 24.39 -13.54 3.87
N GLN A 148 25.52 -13.67 3.22
CA GLN A 148 26.79 -13.11 3.69
C GLN A 148 27.43 -12.31 2.56
N ASN A 149 27.75 -11.03 2.81
CA ASN A 149 28.29 -10.11 1.78
C ASN A 149 27.42 -10.05 0.50
N GLY A 150 26.08 -10.10 0.65
CA GLY A 150 25.12 -10.07 -0.45
C GLY A 150 24.97 -11.38 -1.24
N ALA A 151 25.69 -12.44 -0.85
CA ALA A 151 25.55 -13.76 -1.46
C ALA A 151 24.81 -14.73 -0.56
N ALA A 152 23.91 -15.54 -1.13
CA ALA A 152 23.15 -16.53 -0.37
C ALA A 152 24.10 -17.60 0.23
N VAL A 153 23.96 -17.86 1.52
CA VAL A 153 24.65 -18.95 2.21
C VAL A 153 23.91 -20.25 1.97
N ALA A 154 24.63 -21.31 1.58
CA ALA A 154 24.00 -22.61 1.36
C ALA A 154 23.38 -23.16 2.65
N SER A 155 22.20 -23.78 2.55
CA SER A 155 21.44 -24.28 3.71
C SER A 155 22.17 -25.27 4.60
N GLY A 156 23.17 -26.00 4.04
CA GLY A 156 24.03 -26.87 4.83
C GLY A 156 25.15 -26.20 5.62
N GLN A 157 25.31 -24.87 5.54
CA GLN A 157 26.34 -24.08 6.24
C GLN A 157 25.84 -23.40 7.51
N TYR A 158 24.54 -23.50 7.79
CA TYR A 158 23.94 -22.95 9.01
C TYR A 158 22.73 -23.78 9.44
N THR A 159 22.32 -23.64 10.67
CA THR A 159 21.08 -24.17 11.23
C THR A 159 20.19 -23.04 11.73
N VAL A 160 18.89 -23.28 11.83
CA VAL A 160 17.91 -22.27 12.27
C VAL A 160 17.05 -22.82 13.41
N ASP A 161 16.75 -21.97 14.37
CA ASP A 161 15.74 -22.21 15.40
C ASP A 161 14.69 -21.09 15.34
N ALA A 162 13.60 -21.36 14.64
CA ALA A 162 12.52 -20.37 14.48
C ALA A 162 11.80 -20.08 15.81
N ALA A 163 11.80 -21.00 16.77
CA ALA A 163 11.18 -20.78 18.07
C ALA A 163 11.99 -19.77 18.90
N LYS A 164 13.29 -19.87 18.85
CA LYS A 164 14.20 -18.93 19.53
C LYS A 164 14.51 -17.70 18.68
N GLY A 165 14.27 -17.73 17.37
CA GLY A 165 14.66 -16.68 16.43
C GLY A 165 16.17 -16.63 16.26
N THR A 166 16.86 -17.77 16.12
CA THR A 166 18.32 -17.82 15.98
C THR A 166 18.77 -18.50 14.69
N VAL A 167 19.90 -18.03 14.18
CA VAL A 167 20.66 -18.62 13.08
C VAL A 167 22.04 -18.98 13.60
N THR A 168 22.46 -20.25 13.50
CA THR A 168 23.76 -20.73 13.95
C THR A 168 24.57 -21.20 12.75
N PHE A 169 25.69 -20.54 12.46
CA PHE A 169 26.60 -20.89 11.38
C PHE A 169 27.52 -22.05 11.81
N LEU A 170 27.90 -22.90 10.87
CA LEU A 170 28.94 -23.93 11.12
C LEU A 170 30.34 -23.32 11.22
N LYS A 171 30.57 -22.18 10.57
CA LYS A 171 31.82 -21.41 10.66
C LYS A 171 31.46 -19.94 10.82
N ALA A 172 32.11 -19.28 11.78
CA ALA A 172 31.87 -17.87 12.04
C ALA A 172 32.04 -17.01 10.77
N PRO A 173 31.06 -16.17 10.43
CA PRO A 173 31.21 -15.17 9.38
C PRO A 173 32.38 -14.23 9.70
N ALA A 174 33.14 -13.86 8.68
CA ALA A 174 34.25 -12.92 8.85
C ALA A 174 33.72 -11.58 9.41
N LYS A 175 34.54 -10.89 10.20
CA LYS A 175 34.19 -9.57 10.75
C LYS A 175 33.84 -8.60 9.63
N GLY A 176 32.72 -7.88 9.78
CA GLY A 176 32.26 -6.91 8.80
C GLY A 176 31.04 -6.14 9.29
N VAL A 177 30.78 -4.98 8.67
CA VAL A 177 29.62 -4.13 8.96
C VAL A 177 28.48 -4.52 8.04
N ASN A 178 27.30 -4.82 8.61
CA ASN A 178 26.09 -5.18 7.84
C ASN A 178 26.32 -6.29 6.81
N ASN A 179 27.21 -7.21 7.11
CA ASN A 179 27.69 -8.22 6.17
C ASN A 179 26.94 -9.57 6.27
N VAL A 180 26.04 -9.72 7.23
CA VAL A 180 25.12 -10.87 7.32
C VAL A 180 23.68 -10.34 7.27
N GLU A 181 22.90 -10.82 6.34
CA GLU A 181 21.47 -10.46 6.22
C GLU A 181 20.60 -11.72 6.37
N VAL A 182 19.60 -11.63 7.23
CA VAL A 182 18.65 -12.73 7.48
C VAL A 182 17.26 -12.29 7.10
N TRP A 183 16.62 -13.11 6.29
CA TRP A 183 15.24 -12.97 5.85
C TRP A 183 14.38 -13.97 6.64
N TYR A 184 13.30 -13.50 7.24
CA TYR A 184 12.44 -14.33 8.05
C TYR A 184 10.97 -13.93 7.94
N THR A 185 10.08 -14.84 8.32
CA THR A 185 8.64 -14.65 8.32
C THR A 185 8.11 -14.77 9.74
N ALA A 186 7.43 -13.72 10.21
CA ALA A 186 6.72 -13.74 11.50
C ALA A 186 5.45 -14.59 11.42
N LYS A 187 4.92 -15.06 12.56
CA LYS A 187 3.67 -15.85 12.58
C LYS A 187 2.43 -15.02 12.21
N ALA A 188 2.38 -13.76 12.65
CA ALA A 188 1.23 -12.90 12.44
C ALA A 188 1.43 -12.02 11.20
N SER A 189 0.37 -11.89 10.42
CA SER A 189 0.27 -10.94 9.31
C SER A 189 -0.84 -9.93 9.58
N LEU A 190 -0.61 -8.67 9.22
CA LEU A 190 -1.59 -7.59 9.30
C LEU A 190 -2.31 -7.36 7.96
N ARG A 191 -2.17 -8.27 7.02
CA ARG A 191 -2.65 -8.12 5.63
C ARG A 191 -4.13 -7.77 5.53
N THR A 192 -4.94 -8.33 6.41
CA THR A 192 -6.39 -8.04 6.46
C THR A 192 -6.70 -6.57 6.69
N GLN A 193 -5.83 -5.83 7.37
CA GLN A 193 -6.00 -4.38 7.56
C GLN A 193 -5.85 -3.59 6.24
N VAL A 194 -5.12 -4.12 5.26
CA VAL A 194 -4.99 -3.52 3.92
C VAL A 194 -6.10 -4.01 3.01
N THR A 195 -6.37 -5.31 2.98
CA THR A 195 -7.37 -5.88 2.06
C THR A 195 -8.80 -5.50 2.42
N ALA A 196 -9.08 -5.12 3.67
CA ALA A 196 -10.38 -4.58 4.09
C ALA A 196 -10.68 -3.17 3.55
N MET A 197 -9.65 -2.45 3.09
CA MET A 197 -9.81 -1.11 2.54
C MET A 197 -10.49 -1.18 1.16
N ARG A 198 -11.40 -0.24 0.90
CA ARG A 198 -12.22 -0.20 -0.33
C ARG A 198 -11.91 0.97 -1.23
N LEU A 199 -11.33 2.01 -0.68
CA LEU A 199 -11.13 3.28 -1.35
C LEU A 199 -9.67 3.70 -1.22
N ALA A 200 -9.20 4.50 -2.17
CA ALA A 200 -7.83 4.98 -2.20
C ALA A 200 -7.75 6.41 -2.74
N GLU A 201 -6.76 7.15 -2.25
CA GLU A 201 -6.39 8.47 -2.77
C GLU A 201 -4.86 8.61 -2.74
N THR A 202 -4.29 9.38 -3.65
CA THR A 202 -2.87 9.71 -3.65
C THR A 202 -2.63 11.11 -3.12
N TYR A 203 -1.67 11.26 -2.21
CA TYR A 203 -1.35 12.55 -1.62
C TYR A 203 0.02 12.54 -0.93
N ASN A 204 0.73 13.62 -1.03
CA ASN A 204 1.86 13.98 -0.15
C ASN A 204 2.18 15.49 -0.29
N GLY A 205 1.28 16.36 0.10
CA GLY A 205 1.42 17.78 -0.10
C GLY A 205 1.37 18.16 -1.59
N SER A 206 2.47 18.72 -2.12
CA SER A 206 2.58 19.08 -3.55
C SER A 206 2.87 17.89 -4.47
N THR A 207 3.21 16.72 -3.91
CA THR A 207 3.52 15.51 -4.66
C THR A 207 2.50 14.42 -4.33
N ASP A 208 2.28 13.45 -5.21
CA ASP A 208 1.37 12.32 -4.96
C ASP A 208 2.17 11.04 -4.70
N THR A 209 3.12 11.11 -3.77
CA THR A 209 4.07 10.02 -3.46
C THR A 209 3.60 9.07 -2.37
N ARG A 210 2.41 9.29 -1.77
CA ARG A 210 1.79 8.40 -0.79
C ARG A 210 0.44 7.93 -1.30
N VAL A 211 0.12 6.68 -1.00
CA VAL A 211 -1.20 6.10 -1.20
C VAL A 211 -1.91 6.03 0.15
N PHE A 212 -3.07 6.64 0.25
CA PHE A 212 -3.97 6.50 1.39
C PHE A 212 -5.03 5.47 1.05
N LEU A 213 -5.22 4.48 1.93
CA LEU A 213 -6.29 3.50 1.83
C LEU A 213 -7.26 3.70 2.99
N TYR A 214 -8.56 3.62 2.71
CA TYR A 214 -9.62 3.87 3.68
C TYR A 214 -10.91 3.13 3.30
N GLY A 215 -11.97 3.26 4.11
CA GLY A 215 -13.29 2.72 3.79
C GLY A 215 -13.51 1.28 4.28
N ASP A 216 -12.81 0.85 5.31
CA ASP A 216 -13.02 -0.43 6.01
C ASP A 216 -14.18 -0.38 7.02
N GLY A 217 -14.90 0.74 7.11
CA GLY A 217 -15.96 0.97 8.07
C GLY A 217 -15.51 1.67 9.36
N THR A 218 -14.23 2.01 9.48
CA THR A 218 -13.67 2.72 10.64
C THR A 218 -13.41 4.20 10.32
N ASN A 219 -13.08 4.97 11.37
CA ASN A 219 -12.65 6.37 11.23
C ASN A 219 -11.17 6.51 10.89
N LYS A 220 -10.53 5.46 10.39
CA LYS A 220 -9.10 5.43 10.10
C LYS A 220 -8.80 5.40 8.61
N ALA A 221 -7.61 5.87 8.27
CA ALA A 221 -6.95 5.59 7.01
C ALA A 221 -5.50 5.20 7.26
N ILE A 222 -4.99 4.28 6.46
CA ILE A 222 -3.58 3.90 6.45
C ILE A 222 -2.91 4.53 5.23
N TYR A 223 -1.61 4.83 5.35
CA TYR A 223 -0.88 5.39 4.21
C TYR A 223 0.44 4.67 3.95
N SER A 224 0.86 4.71 2.69
CA SER A 224 2.04 3.98 2.22
C SER A 224 3.35 4.61 2.67
N GLY A 225 4.38 3.79 2.75
CA GLY A 225 5.76 4.15 3.07
C GLY A 225 6.61 4.50 1.85
N ILE A 226 7.85 4.88 2.15
CA ILE A 226 8.97 4.97 1.22
C ILE A 226 9.91 3.84 1.59
N THR A 227 10.38 3.10 0.61
CA THR A 227 11.26 1.94 0.79
C THR A 227 12.70 2.38 1.11
N GLU A 228 13.56 1.46 1.54
CA GLU A 228 14.98 1.71 1.89
C GLU A 228 15.74 2.48 0.78
N ASP A 229 15.41 2.22 -0.47
CA ASP A 229 16.00 2.89 -1.64
C ASP A 229 15.36 4.25 -1.99
N GLY A 230 14.51 4.77 -1.11
CA GLY A 230 13.88 6.09 -1.25
C GLY A 230 12.70 6.12 -2.23
N GLN A 231 12.17 4.96 -2.67
CA GLN A 231 11.06 4.92 -3.62
C GLN A 231 9.69 4.90 -2.94
N PRO A 232 8.74 5.74 -3.40
CA PRO A 232 7.35 5.62 -3.01
C PRO A 232 6.76 4.27 -3.44
N SER A 233 6.02 3.61 -2.54
CA SER A 233 5.53 2.26 -2.83
C SER A 233 4.11 2.04 -2.33
N ALA A 234 3.21 1.65 -3.22
CA ALA A 234 1.88 1.15 -2.87
C ALA A 234 1.89 -0.34 -2.43
N GLU A 235 3.08 -0.91 -2.25
CA GLU A 235 3.31 -2.27 -1.76
C GLU A 235 3.94 -2.27 -0.35
N TYR A 236 4.03 -1.07 0.28
CA TYR A 236 4.56 -0.89 1.62
C TYR A 236 3.61 -0.02 2.46
N PHE A 237 2.90 -0.63 3.39
CA PHE A 237 2.04 0.03 4.37
C PHE A 237 2.59 -0.25 5.77
N PRO A 238 3.48 0.63 6.29
CA PRO A 238 4.04 0.49 7.63
C PRO A 238 2.95 0.41 8.71
N ASP A 239 3.15 -0.42 9.73
CA ASP A 239 2.19 -0.65 10.80
C ASP A 239 1.82 0.60 11.62
N LEU A 240 2.75 1.56 11.70
CA LEU A 240 2.52 2.83 12.39
C LEU A 240 1.98 3.95 11.48
N TYR A 241 1.84 3.70 10.16
CA TYR A 241 1.40 4.72 9.22
C TYR A 241 -0.12 4.70 9.08
N GLU A 242 -0.78 5.35 10.04
CA GLU A 242 -2.23 5.55 10.03
C GLU A 242 -2.60 6.93 10.56
N ILE A 243 -3.74 7.40 10.15
CA ILE A 243 -4.40 8.58 10.70
C ILE A 243 -5.78 8.18 11.22
N ALA A 244 -6.15 8.67 12.40
CA ALA A 244 -7.49 8.61 12.92
C ALA A 244 -8.17 9.96 12.68
N VAL A 245 -9.36 9.92 12.09
CA VAL A 245 -10.13 11.12 11.75
C VAL A 245 -11.17 11.36 12.83
N ASP A 246 -10.86 12.31 13.74
CA ASP A 246 -11.68 12.65 14.88
C ASP A 246 -11.83 11.51 15.92
N SER A 247 -12.45 11.82 17.04
CA SER A 247 -12.69 10.87 18.15
C SER A 247 -13.92 9.96 17.94
N GLY A 248 -14.82 10.34 17.02
CA GLY A 248 -16.01 9.54 16.72
C GLY A 248 -15.71 8.34 15.84
N ASN A 249 -16.48 7.25 16.01
CA ASN A 249 -16.32 6.01 15.25
C ASN A 249 -17.02 6.01 13.87
N THR A 250 -17.57 7.13 13.42
CA THR A 250 -18.16 7.23 12.08
C THR A 250 -17.11 7.01 11.02
N PRO A 251 -17.41 6.22 9.97
CA PRO A 251 -16.42 5.80 8.99
C PRO A 251 -15.94 6.95 8.10
N VAL A 252 -14.71 6.85 7.63
CA VAL A 252 -14.23 7.71 6.54
C VAL A 252 -14.91 7.28 5.24
N THR A 253 -15.67 8.18 4.62
CA THR A 253 -16.44 7.94 3.41
C THR A 253 -15.80 8.51 2.15
N GLY A 254 -14.90 9.49 2.28
CA GLY A 254 -14.25 10.11 1.13
C GLY A 254 -12.94 10.79 1.48
N MET A 255 -12.00 10.72 0.56
CA MET A 255 -10.79 11.52 0.57
C MET A 255 -10.58 12.11 -0.82
N MET A 256 -10.04 13.31 -0.88
CA MET A 256 -9.66 13.94 -2.13
C MET A 256 -8.59 14.99 -1.91
N LYS A 257 -7.67 15.06 -2.83
CA LYS A 257 -6.69 16.15 -2.87
C LYS A 257 -7.35 17.44 -3.35
N GLN A 258 -7.14 18.52 -2.60
CA GLN A 258 -7.53 19.87 -2.97
C GLN A 258 -6.38 20.81 -2.69
N PHE A 259 -5.74 21.31 -3.74
CA PHE A 259 -4.49 22.10 -3.64
C PHE A 259 -3.41 21.33 -2.85
N SER A 260 -2.92 21.91 -1.76
CA SER A 260 -1.93 21.28 -0.87
C SER A 260 -2.51 20.48 0.29
N TYR A 261 -3.84 20.34 0.34
CA TYR A 261 -4.53 19.63 1.42
C TYR A 261 -5.11 18.30 0.92
N LEU A 262 -5.17 17.32 1.81
CA LEU A 262 -6.01 16.16 1.68
C LEU A 262 -7.29 16.42 2.47
N MET A 263 -8.40 16.56 1.75
CA MET A 263 -9.74 16.70 2.33
C MET A 263 -10.26 15.32 2.69
N ILE A 264 -10.86 15.20 3.87
CA ILE A 264 -11.37 13.94 4.41
C ILE A 264 -12.82 14.15 4.81
N PHE A 265 -13.68 13.22 4.42
CA PHE A 265 -15.12 13.29 4.68
C PHE A 265 -15.57 12.08 5.48
N LYS A 266 -16.45 12.35 6.43
CA LYS A 266 -17.25 11.39 7.19
C LYS A 266 -18.73 11.76 6.99
N PRO A 267 -19.69 10.92 7.36
CA PRO A 267 -21.11 11.29 7.30
C PRO A 267 -21.42 12.58 8.04
N ASP A 268 -20.77 12.79 9.17
CA ASP A 268 -21.01 13.85 10.15
C ASP A 268 -19.97 14.98 10.13
N GLY A 269 -19.06 15.01 9.16
CA GLY A 269 -18.05 16.07 9.14
C GLY A 269 -17.10 16.06 7.95
N ALA A 270 -16.50 17.23 7.75
CA ALA A 270 -15.42 17.47 6.80
C ALA A 270 -14.17 17.90 7.55
N PHE A 271 -13.05 17.33 7.16
CA PHE A 271 -11.75 17.51 7.78
C PHE A 271 -10.70 17.75 6.69
N SER A 272 -9.57 18.29 7.10
CA SER A 272 -8.39 18.37 6.23
C SER A 272 -7.15 17.88 6.93
N THR A 273 -6.21 17.39 6.17
CA THR A 273 -4.85 17.15 6.65
C THR A 273 -3.84 17.69 5.65
N GLN A 274 -2.68 18.03 6.16
CA GLN A 274 -1.55 18.49 5.36
C GLN A 274 -0.32 17.71 5.80
N TYR A 275 0.56 17.42 4.84
CA TYR A 275 1.89 16.92 5.11
C TYR A 275 2.66 17.92 5.96
N SER A 276 3.17 17.46 7.09
CA SER A 276 4.00 18.25 7.99
C SER A 276 5.28 17.48 8.30
N ALA A 277 6.41 18.17 8.14
CA ALA A 277 7.70 17.67 8.58
C ALA A 277 8.16 18.54 9.75
N THR A 278 8.44 17.92 10.90
CA THR A 278 8.93 18.58 12.10
C THR A 278 10.31 18.05 12.42
N THR A 279 11.29 18.93 12.54
CA THR A 279 12.62 18.58 13.04
C THR A 279 12.62 18.66 14.57
N LEU A 280 12.92 17.56 15.22
CA LEU A 280 13.08 17.48 16.67
C LEU A 280 14.41 18.10 17.11
N GLU A 281 14.57 18.35 18.42
CA GLU A 281 15.79 18.96 18.99
C GLU A 281 17.05 18.13 18.75
N ASP A 282 16.90 16.82 18.58
CA ASP A 282 18.01 15.88 18.26
C ASP A 282 18.36 15.83 16.77
N GLY A 283 17.72 16.68 15.94
CA GLY A 283 17.88 16.70 14.49
C GLY A 283 17.05 15.66 13.72
N THR A 284 16.30 14.83 14.41
CA THR A 284 15.40 13.84 13.77
C THR A 284 14.24 14.53 13.09
N VAL A 285 13.99 14.22 11.82
CA VAL A 285 12.83 14.70 11.06
C VAL A 285 11.69 13.69 11.19
N THR A 286 10.62 14.12 11.82
CA THR A 286 9.36 13.36 11.86
C THR A 286 8.38 13.90 10.83
N VAL A 287 7.71 12.99 10.15
CA VAL A 287 6.69 13.32 9.15
C VAL A 287 5.34 12.84 9.65
N GLY A 288 4.34 13.69 9.55
CA GLY A 288 2.99 13.36 9.98
C GLY A 288 1.93 14.02 9.12
N PHE A 289 0.70 13.53 9.30
CA PHE A 289 -0.51 14.08 8.70
C PHE A 289 -1.48 14.43 9.83
N TYR A 290 -1.49 15.70 10.22
CA TYR A 290 -2.33 16.18 11.32
C TYR A 290 -3.71 16.54 10.78
N VAL A 291 -4.74 15.88 11.29
CA VAL A 291 -6.12 16.08 10.86
C VAL A 291 -6.75 17.23 11.66
N SER A 292 -7.30 18.20 10.94
CA SER A 292 -8.01 19.35 11.50
C SER A 292 -9.45 19.39 10.99
N PRO A 293 -10.44 19.68 11.85
CA PRO A 293 -11.82 19.79 11.43
C PRO A 293 -12.03 21.07 10.62
N ILE A 294 -12.82 20.99 9.55
CA ILE A 294 -13.32 22.13 8.77
C ILE A 294 -14.78 22.38 9.18
N ASN A 295 -15.58 21.32 9.19
CA ASN A 295 -16.98 21.37 9.60
C ASN A 295 -17.31 20.07 10.32
N ARG A 296 -18.08 20.14 11.43
CA ARG A 296 -18.46 18.98 12.25
C ARG A 296 -19.94 18.62 12.12
N GLU A 297 -20.63 19.23 11.18
CA GLU A 297 -22.08 19.03 10.99
C GLU A 297 -22.43 18.67 9.54
N ILE A 298 -21.51 18.95 8.59
CA ILE A 298 -21.71 18.71 7.16
C ILE A 298 -20.62 17.80 6.66
N GLY A 299 -21.01 16.62 6.18
CA GLY A 299 -20.11 15.60 5.65
C GLY A 299 -20.62 14.99 4.36
N ASN A 300 -20.24 13.74 4.11
CA ASN A 300 -20.65 12.96 2.94
C ASN A 300 -20.98 11.53 3.37
N GLU A 301 -22.24 11.11 3.20
CA GLU A 301 -22.70 9.75 3.54
C GLU A 301 -22.29 8.71 2.51
N ALA A 302 -22.18 9.10 1.24
CA ALA A 302 -21.97 8.16 0.16
C ALA A 302 -20.48 7.83 -0.07
N PRO A 303 -20.02 6.61 0.24
CA PRO A 303 -18.60 6.25 0.09
C PRO A 303 -18.11 6.40 -1.35
N GLY A 304 -16.91 7.02 -1.49
CA GLY A 304 -16.23 7.17 -2.77
C GLY A 304 -16.86 8.18 -3.76
N GLN A 305 -17.86 8.96 -3.34
CA GLN A 305 -18.54 9.92 -4.20
C GLN A 305 -18.01 11.36 -4.11
N VAL A 306 -16.84 11.53 -3.55
CA VAL A 306 -16.18 12.83 -3.47
C VAL A 306 -15.35 13.05 -4.73
N ARG A 307 -15.44 14.25 -5.31
CA ARG A 307 -14.69 14.64 -6.52
C ARG A 307 -14.16 16.06 -6.37
N SER A 308 -12.93 16.28 -6.85
CA SER A 308 -12.40 17.63 -7.02
C SER A 308 -12.95 18.25 -8.30
N VAL A 309 -13.49 19.46 -8.18
CA VAL A 309 -13.91 20.26 -9.32
C VAL A 309 -13.01 21.46 -9.38
N TYR A 310 -12.20 21.55 -10.44
CA TYR A 310 -11.44 22.75 -10.72
C TYR A 310 -12.40 23.79 -11.30
N ASN A 311 -12.55 24.89 -10.57
CA ASN A 311 -13.36 26.01 -11.04
C ASN A 311 -12.55 26.83 -12.08
N GLU A 312 -12.36 26.26 -13.25
CA GLU A 312 -11.91 27.04 -14.40
C GLU A 312 -13.16 27.66 -15.07
N PRO A 313 -13.11 28.97 -15.39
CA PRO A 313 -14.24 29.66 -16.03
C PRO A 313 -14.71 29.02 -17.34
N ARG A 314 -13.92 28.13 -17.91
CA ARG A 314 -14.22 27.41 -19.17
C ARG A 314 -14.98 26.10 -19.02
N THR A 315 -15.07 25.53 -17.82
CA THR A 315 -15.73 24.23 -17.57
C THR A 315 -17.19 24.37 -17.11
N MET A 316 -17.68 25.57 -16.92
CA MET A 316 -19.07 25.81 -16.50
C MET A 316 -20.09 25.72 -17.64
N TYR A 317 -19.72 25.24 -18.83
CA TYR A 317 -20.60 25.13 -20.01
C TYR A 317 -20.73 23.68 -20.52
N ALA A 318 -20.71 22.70 -19.65
CA ALA A 318 -21.03 21.33 -20.06
C ALA A 318 -22.50 21.01 -19.84
#